data_f52139f7a5c38415cb5cbfb3348fb05f
#
_entry.id   f52139f7a5c38415cb5cbfb3348fb05f
#
_cell.length_a   1.000
_cell.length_b   1.000
_cell.length_c   1.000
_cell.angle_alpha   90.00
_cell.angle_beta   90.00
_cell.angle_gamma   90.00
#
_symmetry.space_group_name_H-M   'P 1'
#
loop_
_entity.id
_entity.type
_entity.pdbx_description
1 polymer ?
#
loop_
_entity_poly.entity_id
_entity_poly.type
_entity_poly.pdbx_seq_one_letter_code
_entity_poly.pdbx_strand_id
1 'polypeptide(L)'
;MTLSDEVRIALDGKWRHVREQSRTELAAMELAYDLDLDIDAARERTLRQLHGLVPTGVPAAGFRTEHGGGGDPGMAVTGIEMLAQFDLSLMVKAGVQWGLFGGAVENLGTERHRDLIPRLIELDLVGCYAMTEIGHGSNVQHLETTATYDAETQEFVVDSPTPSATKDYIGNAAAHATVAAVYAQLVTRGENHGVHCFLVPLRDEQGQVLEGVEVGDDRHKGGLGGVDNGRLAFHQVRIPRVNLLNKYGDVAEDGTYSSPIDDVNRRFFSMLGTLVRGRISVGGSALAAAXXXXVALSIAGRYALQRRQFGQDGEPEVLLADYRLHQRRLLPLLARSYAYRFAQNQQVSRMDRLQRATEPDAQQQRELEGRAAGLKAIMTWHASRAINESREMCGGAGYLAENRLTVLRGDIDVFTTFEGDNHVMLQLLSKELLTSYAKEVGGLDPFGMVRFVAETVADTVRERTAASQLIQRLIDAAPAGGDAHDLLDRGTQLSLFEDREQHLIETAARRLQRAAKAKGEEAFRIFNDAQDHLIRCGRAHVDRVVLEAFTAGIARCEDEEAANLLRQVCTVYALSVIEDDLAWFMAHNRISDQRAKAVTQLLNEQLAELRPHLLTLVEGLGVPEETLGAAMLLKQ
;
A
#
# COMPACT_ATOMS: atom_id res chain seq x y z
N MET A 1 26.85 11.62 -15.82
CA MET A 1 25.97 11.38 -14.66
C MET A 1 26.76 10.67 -13.60
N THR A 2 26.45 10.85 -12.33
CA THR A 2 27.09 10.14 -11.24
C THR A 2 26.51 8.73 -11.10
N LEU A 3 27.19 7.84 -10.40
CA LEU A 3 26.66 6.50 -10.11
C LEU A 3 25.33 6.59 -9.34
N SER A 4 25.19 7.57 -8.44
CA SER A 4 23.92 7.76 -7.72
C SER A 4 22.79 8.20 -8.66
N ASP A 5 23.10 8.97 -9.73
CA ASP A 5 22.10 9.33 -10.75
C ASP A 5 21.63 8.09 -11.53
N GLU A 6 22.56 7.20 -11.91
CA GLU A 6 22.22 5.98 -12.66
C GLU A 6 21.37 5.03 -11.81
N VAL A 7 21.71 4.90 -10.52
CA VAL A 7 20.93 4.12 -9.55
C VAL A 7 19.52 4.72 -9.42
N ARG A 8 19.42 6.07 -9.30
CA ARG A 8 18.11 6.76 -9.22
C ARG A 8 17.27 6.51 -10.48
N ILE A 9 17.88 6.58 -11.66
CA ILE A 9 17.20 6.32 -12.94
C ILE A 9 16.60 4.90 -12.93
N ALA A 10 17.37 3.91 -12.50
CA ALA A 10 16.89 2.54 -12.41
C ALA A 10 15.72 2.41 -11.43
N LEU A 11 15.78 3.08 -10.26
CA LEU A 11 14.72 3.07 -9.26
C LEU A 11 13.47 3.84 -9.71
N ASP A 12 13.63 4.93 -10.44
CA ASP A 12 12.49 5.73 -10.91
C ASP A 12 11.69 5.00 -12.00
N GLY A 13 12.36 4.20 -12.81
CA GLY A 13 11.73 3.30 -13.76
C GLY A 13 10.87 4.02 -14.81
N LYS A 14 9.78 3.38 -15.24
CA LYS A 14 8.86 3.88 -16.28
C LYS A 14 8.33 5.29 -15.97
N TRP A 15 8.10 5.58 -14.69
CA TRP A 15 7.48 6.84 -14.25
C TRP A 15 8.52 7.89 -13.82
N ARG A 16 9.76 7.75 -14.30
CA ARG A 16 10.86 8.68 -14.01
C ARG A 16 10.47 10.14 -14.28
N HIS A 17 9.86 10.41 -15.44
CA HIS A 17 9.45 11.78 -15.82
C HIS A 17 8.52 12.41 -14.77
N VAL A 18 7.56 11.63 -14.22
CA VAL A 18 6.64 12.10 -13.17
C VAL A 18 7.42 12.40 -11.90
N ARG A 19 8.34 11.51 -11.52
CA ARG A 19 9.13 11.69 -10.29
C ARG A 19 10.06 12.91 -10.38
N GLU A 20 10.71 13.11 -11.52
CA GLU A 20 11.57 14.29 -11.76
C GLU A 20 10.76 15.58 -11.73
N GLN A 21 9.62 15.60 -12.41
CA GLN A 21 8.70 16.74 -12.39
C GLN A 21 8.26 17.04 -10.95
N SER A 22 7.79 16.02 -10.23
CA SER A 22 7.33 16.17 -8.85
C SER A 22 8.43 16.72 -7.92
N ARG A 23 9.67 16.21 -8.04
CA ARG A 23 10.78 16.72 -7.22
C ARG A 23 10.96 18.22 -7.43
N THR A 24 10.87 18.68 -8.66
CA THR A 24 11.03 20.11 -9.02
C THR A 24 9.85 20.95 -8.51
N GLU A 25 8.63 20.52 -8.82
CA GLU A 25 7.41 21.28 -8.48
C GLU A 25 7.16 21.32 -6.97
N LEU A 26 7.30 20.17 -6.30
CA LEU A 26 7.03 20.09 -4.86
C LEU A 26 8.11 20.81 -4.04
N ALA A 27 9.37 20.81 -4.52
CA ALA A 27 10.44 21.58 -3.86
C ALA A 27 10.19 23.08 -3.95
N ALA A 28 9.50 23.54 -5.00
CA ALA A 28 9.13 24.96 -5.17
C ALA A 28 7.91 25.36 -4.32
N MET A 29 7.14 24.40 -3.81
CA MET A 29 6.02 24.65 -2.91
C MET A 29 6.53 24.74 -1.47
N GLU A 30 5.88 25.56 -0.63
CA GLU A 30 6.25 25.70 0.77
C GLU A 30 5.68 24.51 1.58
N LEU A 31 6.36 23.36 1.46
CA LEU A 31 5.93 22.11 2.10
C LEU A 31 6.70 21.75 3.37
N ALA A 32 7.67 22.58 3.81
CA ALA A 32 8.44 22.33 5.03
C ALA A 32 7.50 22.17 6.24
N TYR A 33 7.73 21.14 7.04
CA TYR A 33 6.90 20.85 8.21
C TYR A 33 7.02 21.97 9.24
N ASP A 34 5.91 22.47 9.76
CA ASP A 34 5.86 23.54 10.75
C ASP A 34 5.38 22.96 12.08
N LEU A 35 6.26 22.93 13.06
CA LEU A 35 6.01 22.35 14.38
C LEU A 35 5.16 23.24 15.29
N ASP A 36 5.02 24.52 14.92
CA ASP A 36 4.35 25.50 15.77
C ASP A 36 2.85 25.66 15.47
N LEU A 37 2.36 24.99 14.43
CA LEU A 37 0.94 25.08 14.06
C LEU A 37 0.06 24.28 15.02
N ASP A 38 -1.03 24.89 15.45
CA ASP A 38 -2.09 24.15 16.13
C ASP A 38 -2.86 23.30 15.09
N ILE A 39 -3.76 22.45 15.58
CA ILE A 39 -4.48 21.48 14.74
C ILE A 39 -5.27 22.17 13.61
N ASP A 40 -5.97 23.27 13.95
CA ASP A 40 -6.83 23.94 12.96
C ASP A 40 -6.00 24.64 11.90
N ALA A 41 -4.92 25.31 12.30
CA ALA A 41 -3.98 25.96 11.39
C ALA A 41 -3.27 24.93 10.48
N ALA A 42 -2.92 23.75 11.02
CA ALA A 42 -2.31 22.67 10.23
C ALA A 42 -3.27 22.15 9.16
N ARG A 43 -4.56 21.98 9.50
CA ARG A 43 -5.62 21.54 8.57
C ARG A 43 -5.82 22.55 7.44
N GLU A 44 -5.91 23.84 7.79
CA GLU A 44 -6.07 24.91 6.80
C GLU A 44 -4.85 25.01 5.87
N ARG A 45 -3.65 24.87 6.44
CA ARG A 45 -2.43 24.82 5.64
C ARG A 45 -2.47 23.67 4.64
N THR A 46 -2.84 22.47 5.10
CA THR A 46 -2.90 21.28 4.23
C THR A 46 -3.95 21.47 3.12
N LEU A 47 -5.08 22.13 3.43
CA LEU A 47 -6.09 22.44 2.40
C LEU A 47 -5.52 23.43 1.35
N ARG A 48 -4.82 24.49 1.78
CA ARG A 48 -4.18 25.43 0.85
C ARG A 48 -3.14 24.72 -0.03
N GLN A 49 -2.35 23.81 0.56
CA GLN A 49 -1.36 23.02 -0.18
C GLN A 49 -2.06 22.10 -1.21
N LEU A 50 -3.22 21.53 -0.83
CA LEU A 50 -4.02 20.69 -1.73
C LEU A 50 -4.47 21.50 -2.97
N HIS A 51 -4.95 22.73 -2.77
CA HIS A 51 -5.29 23.64 -3.88
C HIS A 51 -4.06 23.92 -4.77
N GLY A 52 -2.88 24.04 -4.14
CA GLY A 52 -1.62 24.26 -4.87
C GLY A 52 -1.22 23.10 -5.79
N LEU A 53 -1.78 21.89 -5.59
CA LEU A 53 -1.49 20.74 -6.45
C LEU A 53 -2.31 20.74 -7.74
N VAL A 54 -3.44 21.45 -7.79
CA VAL A 54 -4.34 21.41 -8.95
C VAL A 54 -3.60 21.78 -10.26
N PRO A 55 -2.82 22.89 -10.30
CA PRO A 55 -2.11 23.29 -11.52
C PRO A 55 -1.04 22.30 -11.99
N THR A 56 -0.58 21.37 -11.15
CA THR A 56 0.46 20.38 -11.54
C THR A 56 -0.07 19.34 -12.54
N GLY A 57 -1.40 19.20 -12.64
CA GLY A 57 -2.02 18.19 -13.49
C GLY A 57 -2.08 16.79 -12.85
N VAL A 58 -1.36 16.56 -11.75
CA VAL A 58 -1.36 15.27 -11.05
C VAL A 58 -2.77 14.87 -10.58
N PRO A 59 -3.57 15.80 -10.00
CA PRO A 59 -4.95 15.46 -9.61
C PRO A 59 -5.82 14.95 -10.75
N ALA A 60 -5.72 15.59 -11.92
CA ALA A 60 -6.51 15.20 -13.10
C ALA A 60 -6.01 13.93 -13.77
N ALA A 61 -4.73 13.59 -13.60
CA ALA A 61 -4.06 12.53 -14.35
C ALA A 61 -4.79 11.18 -14.30
N GLY A 62 -5.32 10.82 -13.14
CA GLY A 62 -5.94 9.51 -12.92
C GLY A 62 -7.34 9.34 -13.47
N PHE A 63 -8.01 10.42 -13.82
CA PHE A 63 -9.39 10.39 -14.33
C PHE A 63 -9.39 10.17 -15.83
N ARG A 64 -10.47 9.57 -16.35
CA ARG A 64 -10.61 9.28 -17.78
C ARG A 64 -10.67 10.58 -18.60
N THR A 65 -10.15 10.52 -19.82
CA THR A 65 -10.13 11.68 -20.72
C THR A 65 -11.54 12.19 -21.05
N GLU A 66 -12.50 11.27 -21.21
CA GLU A 66 -13.91 11.60 -21.44
C GLU A 66 -14.57 12.34 -20.26
N HIS A 67 -13.93 12.30 -19.07
CA HIS A 67 -14.39 13.00 -17.88
C HIS A 67 -13.56 14.26 -17.59
N GLY A 68 -12.70 14.67 -18.54
CA GLY A 68 -11.85 15.84 -18.36
C GLY A 68 -10.51 15.55 -17.69
N GLY A 69 -10.17 14.29 -17.50
CA GLY A 69 -8.90 13.87 -16.89
C GLY A 69 -7.79 13.60 -17.90
N GLY A 70 -6.64 13.17 -17.37
CA GLY A 70 -5.45 12.88 -18.17
C GLY A 70 -5.39 11.45 -18.73
N GLY A 71 -6.20 10.53 -18.23
CA GLY A 71 -6.19 9.13 -18.67
C GLY A 71 -4.90 8.39 -18.34
N ASP A 72 -4.19 8.81 -17.28
CA ASP A 72 -2.89 8.25 -16.90
C ASP A 72 -2.90 7.83 -15.42
N PRO A 73 -3.46 6.64 -15.12
CA PRO A 73 -3.52 6.17 -13.73
C PRO A 73 -2.13 5.92 -13.11
N GLY A 74 -1.12 5.57 -13.93
CA GLY A 74 0.24 5.40 -13.43
C GLY A 74 0.86 6.71 -12.97
N MET A 75 0.65 7.80 -13.72
CA MET A 75 1.06 9.15 -13.33
C MET A 75 0.39 9.56 -12.00
N ALA A 76 -0.91 9.33 -11.90
CA ALA A 76 -1.68 9.69 -10.69
C ALA A 76 -1.12 9.01 -9.43
N VAL A 77 -0.92 7.69 -9.49
CA VAL A 77 -0.37 6.92 -8.35
C VAL A 77 1.04 7.40 -8.01
N THR A 78 1.88 7.58 -9.04
CA THR A 78 3.27 8.02 -8.84
C THR A 78 3.32 9.43 -8.24
N GLY A 79 2.47 10.34 -8.72
CA GLY A 79 2.39 11.70 -8.18
C GLY A 79 1.98 11.72 -6.70
N ILE A 80 0.96 10.94 -6.35
CA ILE A 80 0.52 10.80 -4.95
C ILE A 80 1.67 10.25 -4.06
N GLU A 81 2.41 9.24 -4.56
CA GLU A 81 3.57 8.70 -3.83
C GLU A 81 4.61 9.80 -3.54
N MET A 82 4.86 10.67 -4.51
CA MET A 82 5.88 11.71 -4.36
C MET A 82 5.55 12.69 -3.24
N LEU A 83 4.26 12.98 -3.00
CA LEU A 83 3.83 13.85 -1.89
C LEU A 83 4.34 13.33 -0.54
N ALA A 84 4.43 12.01 -0.38
CA ALA A 84 4.85 11.40 0.88
C ALA A 84 6.31 11.72 1.26
N GLN A 85 7.14 12.15 0.31
CA GLN A 85 8.50 12.61 0.60
C GLN A 85 8.50 13.96 1.32
N PHE A 86 7.44 14.73 1.16
CA PHE A 86 7.30 16.10 1.67
C PHE A 86 6.38 16.14 2.90
N ASP A 87 5.12 15.75 2.74
CA ASP A 87 4.13 15.83 3.82
C ASP A 87 3.09 14.70 3.68
N LEU A 88 3.01 13.85 4.72
CA LEU A 88 2.07 12.71 4.74
C LEU A 88 0.62 13.15 4.93
N SER A 89 0.35 14.27 5.63
CA SER A 89 -1.01 14.81 5.73
C SER A 89 -1.52 15.24 4.37
N LEU A 90 -0.69 15.96 3.60
CA LEU A 90 -1.05 16.37 2.23
C LEU A 90 -1.29 15.15 1.34
N MET A 91 -0.40 14.14 1.42
CA MET A 91 -0.55 12.90 0.66
C MET A 91 -1.88 12.21 0.98
N VAL A 92 -2.22 12.06 2.26
CA VAL A 92 -3.46 11.40 2.68
C VAL A 92 -4.68 12.22 2.23
N LYS A 93 -4.65 13.55 2.42
CA LYS A 93 -5.76 14.41 2.01
C LYS A 93 -5.98 14.36 0.49
N ALA A 94 -4.91 14.36 -0.30
CA ALA A 94 -4.96 14.18 -1.77
C ALA A 94 -5.55 12.81 -2.13
N GLY A 95 -5.12 11.75 -1.43
CA GLY A 95 -5.64 10.39 -1.60
C GLY A 95 -7.13 10.29 -1.29
N VAL A 96 -7.59 10.94 -0.22
CA VAL A 96 -9.03 10.97 0.15
C VAL A 96 -9.83 11.69 -0.94
N GLN A 97 -9.38 12.87 -1.36
CA GLN A 97 -10.12 13.69 -2.33
C GLN A 97 -10.18 13.05 -3.71
N TRP A 98 -9.02 12.75 -4.29
CA TRP A 98 -8.96 12.31 -5.69
C TRP A 98 -8.95 10.79 -5.84
N GLY A 99 -8.32 10.08 -4.91
CA GLY A 99 -8.22 8.62 -4.97
C GLY A 99 -9.47 7.91 -4.50
N LEU A 100 -9.98 8.26 -3.33
CA LEU A 100 -11.14 7.58 -2.71
C LEU A 100 -12.46 8.21 -3.14
N PHE A 101 -12.69 9.49 -2.79
CA PHE A 101 -13.93 10.17 -3.14
C PHE A 101 -14.08 10.28 -4.68
N GLY A 102 -13.07 10.85 -5.34
CA GLY A 102 -13.08 10.99 -6.80
C GLY A 102 -13.15 9.64 -7.50
N GLY A 103 -12.40 8.66 -7.00
CA GLY A 103 -12.41 7.29 -7.51
C GLY A 103 -13.79 6.63 -7.38
N ALA A 104 -14.49 6.86 -6.26
CA ALA A 104 -15.85 6.35 -6.08
C ALA A 104 -16.82 7.00 -7.09
N VAL A 105 -16.77 8.32 -7.23
CA VAL A 105 -17.64 9.03 -8.21
C VAL A 105 -17.41 8.52 -9.63
N GLU A 106 -16.15 8.39 -10.04
CA GLU A 106 -15.82 7.97 -11.42
C GLU A 106 -16.13 6.48 -11.67
N ASN A 107 -15.83 5.61 -10.71
CA ASN A 107 -15.87 4.16 -10.96
C ASN A 107 -17.19 3.50 -10.55
N LEU A 108 -17.95 4.09 -9.64
CA LEU A 108 -19.25 3.58 -9.19
C LEU A 108 -20.41 4.39 -9.77
N GLY A 109 -20.14 5.57 -10.28
CA GLY A 109 -21.13 6.42 -10.94
C GLY A 109 -21.33 6.07 -12.42
N THR A 110 -22.25 6.79 -13.05
CA THR A 110 -22.56 6.71 -14.49
C THR A 110 -22.59 8.13 -15.06
N GLU A 111 -23.11 8.28 -16.28
CA GLU A 111 -23.30 9.60 -16.92
C GLU A 111 -24.07 10.60 -16.04
N ARG A 112 -24.91 10.10 -15.12
CA ARG A 112 -25.64 10.97 -14.15
C ARG A 112 -24.68 11.81 -13.29
N HIS A 113 -23.46 11.31 -13.06
CA HIS A 113 -22.51 11.87 -12.10
C HIS A 113 -21.30 12.53 -12.76
N ARG A 114 -21.24 12.49 -14.09
CA ARG A 114 -20.09 12.92 -14.89
C ARG A 114 -19.68 14.37 -14.61
N ASP A 115 -20.66 15.25 -14.48
CA ASP A 115 -20.43 16.69 -14.28
C ASP A 115 -19.78 17.01 -12.93
N LEU A 116 -19.77 16.06 -11.99
CA LEU A 116 -19.11 16.23 -10.69
C LEU A 116 -17.58 16.09 -10.80
N ILE A 117 -17.09 15.37 -11.82
CA ILE A 117 -15.67 15.01 -11.90
C ILE A 117 -14.78 16.24 -12.10
N PRO A 118 -15.03 17.15 -13.06
CA PRO A 118 -14.23 18.37 -13.15
C PRO A 118 -14.25 19.19 -11.86
N ARG A 119 -15.40 19.28 -11.18
CA ARG A 119 -15.56 20.05 -9.95
C ARG A 119 -14.72 19.48 -8.80
N LEU A 120 -14.66 18.12 -8.67
CA LEU A 120 -13.85 17.50 -7.63
C LEU A 120 -12.35 17.56 -7.94
N ILE A 121 -11.96 17.55 -9.24
CA ILE A 121 -10.56 17.73 -9.65
C ILE A 121 -10.09 19.14 -9.26
N GLU A 122 -10.88 20.15 -9.55
CA GLU A 122 -10.56 21.58 -9.31
C GLU A 122 -10.77 22.01 -7.84
N LEU A 123 -11.30 21.11 -6.99
CA LEU A 123 -11.63 21.37 -5.57
C LEU A 123 -12.80 22.36 -5.37
N ASP A 124 -13.65 22.57 -6.39
CA ASP A 124 -14.95 23.21 -6.23
C ASP A 124 -15.92 22.30 -5.48
N LEU A 125 -15.58 21.02 -5.39
CA LEU A 125 -16.33 20.01 -4.64
C LEU A 125 -15.36 19.19 -3.81
N VAL A 126 -15.25 19.52 -2.54
CA VAL A 126 -14.40 18.76 -1.59
C VAL A 126 -15.24 17.65 -0.98
N GLY A 127 -14.77 16.43 -1.10
CA GLY A 127 -15.50 15.25 -0.64
C GLY A 127 -14.75 14.40 0.35
N CYS A 128 -15.47 13.46 0.95
CA CYS A 128 -14.91 12.43 1.81
C CYS A 128 -15.50 11.06 1.45
N TYR A 129 -14.87 10.01 1.98
CA TYR A 129 -15.20 8.62 1.68
C TYR A 129 -15.63 7.93 2.97
N ALA A 130 -16.93 7.75 3.14
CA ALA A 130 -17.56 7.36 4.40
C ALA A 130 -18.03 5.89 4.35
N MET A 131 -17.07 4.96 4.47
CA MET A 131 -17.37 3.51 4.50
C MET A 131 -17.32 2.96 5.93
N THR A 132 -16.16 3.05 6.59
CA THR A 132 -15.90 2.46 7.91
C THR A 132 -16.88 2.98 8.97
N GLU A 133 -17.41 2.05 9.77
CA GLU A 133 -18.24 2.35 10.95
C GLU A 133 -17.49 1.95 12.22
N ILE A 134 -17.87 2.55 13.35
CA ILE A 134 -17.32 2.15 14.67
C ILE A 134 -17.46 0.63 14.85
N GLY A 135 -18.58 0.04 14.44
CA GLY A 135 -18.86 -1.39 14.57
C GLY A 135 -18.25 -2.25 13.45
N HIS A 136 -17.82 -1.65 12.35
CA HIS A 136 -17.40 -2.41 11.14
C HIS A 136 -16.20 -1.74 10.47
N GLY A 137 -14.98 -2.11 10.92
CA GLY A 137 -13.72 -1.65 10.33
C GLY A 137 -13.27 -2.52 9.16
N SER A 138 -13.16 -3.83 9.37
CA SER A 138 -12.76 -4.80 8.34
C SER A 138 -13.96 -5.46 7.66
N ASN A 139 -15.01 -5.77 8.42
CA ASN A 139 -16.22 -6.42 7.90
C ASN A 139 -17.21 -5.39 7.35
N VAL A 140 -16.78 -4.63 6.35
CA VAL A 140 -17.57 -3.53 5.78
C VAL A 140 -18.77 -4.01 4.92
N GLN A 141 -18.85 -5.30 4.64
CA GLN A 141 -20.02 -5.88 3.96
C GLN A 141 -21.26 -5.89 4.88
N HIS A 142 -21.03 -5.91 6.19
CA HIS A 142 -22.09 -5.97 7.21
C HIS A 142 -22.31 -4.64 7.94
N LEU A 143 -21.91 -3.53 7.32
CA LEU A 143 -22.14 -2.21 7.89
C LEU A 143 -23.65 -1.98 8.14
N GLU A 144 -23.95 -1.12 9.11
CA GLU A 144 -25.32 -0.96 9.63
C GLU A 144 -26.07 0.24 9.02
N THR A 145 -25.37 1.26 8.54
CA THR A 145 -26.01 2.42 7.88
C THR A 145 -26.93 1.94 6.77
N THR A 146 -28.14 2.46 6.68
CA THR A 146 -29.12 2.12 5.64
C THR A 146 -29.41 3.31 4.74
N ALA A 147 -29.83 3.01 3.51
CA ALA A 147 -30.40 3.98 2.57
C ALA A 147 -31.69 3.34 2.02
N THR A 148 -32.83 3.78 2.55
CA THR A 148 -34.14 3.20 2.23
C THR A 148 -34.85 4.08 1.19
N TYR A 149 -35.23 3.48 0.08
CA TYR A 149 -35.87 4.20 -1.02
C TYR A 149 -37.36 4.45 -0.71
N ASP A 150 -37.77 5.71 -0.90
CA ASP A 150 -39.13 6.18 -0.78
C ASP A 150 -39.65 6.52 -2.19
N ALA A 151 -40.51 5.67 -2.74
CA ALA A 151 -41.05 5.82 -4.10
C ALA A 151 -42.00 7.00 -4.26
N GLU A 152 -42.64 7.46 -3.16
CA GLU A 152 -43.57 8.61 -3.22
C GLU A 152 -42.80 9.92 -3.46
N THR A 153 -41.65 10.09 -2.83
CA THR A 153 -40.82 11.29 -2.96
C THR A 153 -39.67 11.12 -3.95
N GLN A 154 -39.40 9.88 -4.38
CA GLN A 154 -38.26 9.52 -5.22
C GLN A 154 -36.93 9.88 -4.56
N GLU A 155 -36.82 9.62 -3.26
CA GLU A 155 -35.65 9.90 -2.44
C GLU A 155 -35.18 8.66 -1.71
N PHE A 156 -33.88 8.63 -1.35
CA PHE A 156 -33.37 7.70 -0.34
C PHE A 156 -33.34 8.41 1.01
N VAL A 157 -33.72 7.68 2.04
CA VAL A 157 -33.60 8.11 3.44
C VAL A 157 -32.38 7.40 4.02
N VAL A 158 -31.32 8.18 4.29
CA VAL A 158 -30.06 7.67 4.85
C VAL A 158 -30.14 7.76 6.38
N ASP A 159 -29.83 6.64 7.05
CA ASP A 159 -30.00 6.54 8.50
C ASP A 159 -28.89 5.73 9.15
N SER A 160 -28.39 6.21 10.30
CA SER A 160 -27.47 5.50 11.19
C SER A 160 -28.29 4.93 12.35
N PRO A 161 -28.76 3.68 12.25
CA PRO A 161 -29.77 3.17 13.19
C PRO A 161 -29.26 2.90 14.61
N THR A 162 -27.94 2.84 14.80
CA THR A 162 -27.29 2.51 16.07
C THR A 162 -26.05 3.38 16.26
N PRO A 163 -25.57 3.56 17.49
CA PRO A 163 -24.29 4.25 17.69
C PRO A 163 -23.11 3.57 16.97
N SER A 164 -23.13 2.23 16.82
CA SER A 164 -22.08 1.48 16.10
C SER A 164 -22.11 1.72 14.59
N ALA A 165 -23.23 2.23 14.04
CA ALA A 165 -23.36 2.62 12.63
C ALA A 165 -22.67 3.97 12.31
N THR A 166 -22.24 4.73 13.34
CA THR A 166 -21.54 6.00 13.12
C THR A 166 -20.29 5.74 12.27
N LYS A 167 -20.18 6.46 11.16
CA LYS A 167 -18.97 6.43 10.31
C LYS A 167 -17.85 7.11 11.09
N ASP A 168 -16.65 6.51 11.14
CA ASP A 168 -15.54 7.07 11.91
C ASP A 168 -14.23 7.00 11.15
N TYR A 169 -13.30 7.82 11.59
CA TYR A 169 -11.95 7.96 11.00
C TYR A 169 -11.97 8.57 9.60
N ILE A 170 -13.05 9.30 9.25
CA ILE A 170 -13.29 9.75 7.86
C ILE A 170 -12.48 11.02 7.57
N GLY A 171 -11.48 10.90 6.71
CA GLY A 171 -10.68 12.06 6.28
C GLY A 171 -11.56 13.08 5.55
N ASN A 172 -11.32 14.36 5.77
CA ASN A 172 -12.06 15.54 5.28
C ASN A 172 -13.43 15.75 5.96
N ALA A 173 -13.90 14.84 6.79
CA ALA A 173 -15.28 14.91 7.33
C ALA A 173 -15.44 15.99 8.40
N ALA A 174 -14.42 16.20 9.25
CA ALA A 174 -14.57 17.09 10.41
C ALA A 174 -14.77 18.55 10.02
N ALA A 175 -14.12 19.03 8.93
CA ALA A 175 -14.13 20.44 8.57
C ALA A 175 -14.44 20.70 7.09
N HIS A 176 -13.73 20.06 6.16
CA HIS A 176 -13.62 20.56 4.80
C HIS A 176 -14.59 19.94 3.78
N ALA A 177 -15.05 18.70 3.98
CA ALA A 177 -15.93 18.04 2.99
C ALA A 177 -17.34 18.66 3.01
N THR A 178 -17.86 18.95 1.81
CA THR A 178 -19.24 19.41 1.62
C THR A 178 -20.14 18.24 1.20
N VAL A 179 -19.57 17.12 0.75
CA VAL A 179 -20.31 15.92 0.33
C VAL A 179 -19.54 14.66 0.76
N ALA A 180 -20.27 13.60 1.08
CA ALA A 180 -19.67 12.30 1.41
C ALA A 180 -20.14 11.24 0.42
N ALA A 181 -19.20 10.36 -0.01
CA ALA A 181 -19.53 9.10 -0.65
C ALA A 181 -19.80 8.09 0.49
N VAL A 182 -21.08 7.92 0.82
CA VAL A 182 -21.54 7.13 1.97
C VAL A 182 -21.90 5.71 1.51
N TYR A 183 -21.29 4.72 2.16
CA TYR A 183 -21.62 3.31 1.92
C TYR A 183 -22.71 2.89 2.90
N ALA A 184 -23.81 2.36 2.35
CA ALA A 184 -25.02 2.01 3.12
C ALA A 184 -25.70 0.79 2.52
N GLN A 185 -26.46 0.05 3.35
CA GLN A 185 -27.32 -1.04 2.90
C GLN A 185 -28.48 -0.42 2.10
N LEU A 186 -28.59 -0.77 0.83
CA LEU A 186 -29.68 -0.29 -0.04
C LEU A 186 -30.94 -1.11 0.22
N VAL A 187 -32.00 -0.43 0.66
CA VAL A 187 -33.28 -1.08 0.93
C VAL A 187 -34.36 -0.45 0.03
N THR A 188 -35.10 -1.28 -0.71
CA THR A 188 -36.24 -0.82 -1.51
C THR A 188 -37.32 -1.90 -1.51
N ARG A 189 -38.59 -1.50 -1.47
CA ARG A 189 -39.74 -2.41 -1.40
C ARG A 189 -39.62 -3.46 -0.28
N GLY A 190 -38.94 -3.07 0.83
CA GLY A 190 -38.75 -3.94 1.99
C GLY A 190 -37.65 -4.97 1.84
N GLU A 191 -36.88 -4.96 0.73
CA GLU A 191 -35.77 -5.89 0.49
C GLU A 191 -34.41 -5.18 0.60
N ASN A 192 -33.45 -5.83 1.25
CA ASN A 192 -32.08 -5.33 1.36
C ASN A 192 -31.23 -5.93 0.20
N HIS A 193 -30.67 -5.07 -0.63
CA HIS A 193 -29.87 -5.44 -1.80
C HIS A 193 -28.36 -5.34 -1.53
N GLY A 194 -27.94 -5.14 -0.27
CA GLY A 194 -26.53 -5.06 0.12
C GLY A 194 -25.97 -3.64 0.01
N VAL A 195 -24.67 -3.55 0.26
CA VAL A 195 -23.97 -2.27 0.33
C VAL A 195 -23.89 -1.60 -1.05
N HIS A 196 -24.27 -0.32 -1.10
CA HIS A 196 -24.12 0.57 -2.26
C HIS A 196 -23.55 1.91 -1.79
N CYS A 197 -23.16 2.77 -2.73
CA CYS A 197 -22.54 4.06 -2.44
C CYS A 197 -23.47 5.20 -2.84
N PHE A 198 -23.64 6.16 -1.95
CA PHE A 198 -24.56 7.29 -2.09
C PHE A 198 -23.82 8.61 -1.87
N LEU A 199 -24.12 9.64 -2.68
CA LEU A 199 -23.60 10.98 -2.48
C LEU A 199 -24.52 11.72 -1.52
N VAL A 200 -24.03 11.98 -0.31
CA VAL A 200 -24.81 12.64 0.74
C VAL A 200 -24.20 14.02 1.01
N PRO A 201 -24.92 15.11 0.71
CA PRO A 201 -24.46 16.46 1.10
C PRO A 201 -24.32 16.56 2.62
N LEU A 202 -23.24 17.18 3.09
CA LEU A 202 -22.92 17.35 4.50
C LEU A 202 -23.09 18.81 4.96
N ARG A 203 -22.72 19.76 4.10
CA ARG A 203 -22.68 21.19 4.43
C ARG A 203 -23.22 22.04 3.28
N ASP A 204 -23.79 23.18 3.65
CA ASP A 204 -24.25 24.18 2.68
C ASP A 204 -23.08 25.05 2.18
N GLU A 205 -23.37 26.02 1.32
CA GLU A 205 -22.38 26.94 0.72
C GLU A 205 -21.70 27.82 1.77
N GLN A 206 -22.30 27.97 2.95
CA GLN A 206 -21.74 28.74 4.07
C GLN A 206 -20.96 27.85 5.04
N GLY A 207 -20.83 26.54 4.74
CA GLY A 207 -20.11 25.56 5.56
C GLY A 207 -20.91 25.05 6.77
N GLN A 208 -22.21 25.38 6.86
CA GLN A 208 -23.03 24.91 7.97
C GLN A 208 -23.50 23.48 7.72
N VAL A 209 -23.43 22.66 8.76
CA VAL A 209 -23.86 21.25 8.69
C VAL A 209 -25.36 21.19 8.42
N LEU A 210 -25.76 20.36 7.45
CA LEU A 210 -27.16 20.22 7.02
C LEU A 210 -27.98 19.46 8.05
N GLU A 211 -29.30 19.72 8.04
CA GLU A 211 -30.26 19.07 8.93
C GLU A 211 -30.19 17.54 8.79
N GLY A 212 -30.19 16.85 9.94
CA GLY A 212 -30.12 15.39 9.98
C GLY A 212 -28.69 14.83 9.90
N VAL A 213 -27.71 15.64 9.51
CA VAL A 213 -26.30 15.21 9.49
C VAL A 213 -25.67 15.59 10.84
N GLU A 214 -24.99 14.63 11.45
CA GLU A 214 -24.20 14.87 12.67
C GLU A 214 -22.71 14.70 12.32
N VAL A 215 -21.89 15.71 12.65
CA VAL A 215 -20.45 15.69 12.39
C VAL A 215 -19.69 15.74 13.72
N GLY A 216 -18.81 14.79 13.94
CA GLY A 216 -17.85 14.79 15.06
C GLY A 216 -16.43 15.02 14.56
N ASP A 217 -15.55 15.41 15.46
CA ASP A 217 -14.13 15.70 15.16
C ASP A 217 -13.22 14.79 15.99
N ASP A 218 -12.28 14.10 15.35
CA ASP A 218 -11.33 13.20 16.03
C ASP A 218 -10.13 13.93 16.62
N ARG A 219 -9.95 15.20 16.31
CA ARG A 219 -8.93 16.13 16.81
C ARG A 219 -7.54 15.51 17.05
N HIS A 220 -7.29 14.98 18.26
CA HIS A 220 -5.97 14.50 18.70
C HIS A 220 -5.74 13.05 18.29
N LYS A 221 -4.83 12.85 17.36
CA LYS A 221 -4.44 11.53 16.81
C LYS A 221 -2.95 11.30 17.03
N GLY A 222 -2.47 10.11 16.67
CA GLY A 222 -1.04 9.76 16.74
C GLY A 222 -0.16 10.49 15.73
N GLY A 223 -0.78 11.00 14.64
CA GLY A 223 -0.08 11.72 13.57
C GLY A 223 -1.09 12.30 12.59
N LEU A 224 -0.61 12.72 11.41
CA LEU A 224 -1.43 13.27 10.31
C LEU A 224 -2.27 14.46 10.80
N GLY A 225 -1.61 15.41 11.49
CA GLY A 225 -2.29 16.58 12.06
C GLY A 225 -2.99 17.46 11.04
N GLY A 226 -2.53 17.47 9.79
CA GLY A 226 -3.15 18.23 8.71
C GLY A 226 -4.39 17.60 8.10
N VAL A 227 -4.77 16.38 8.50
CA VAL A 227 -5.98 15.70 8.01
C VAL A 227 -7.11 15.87 9.03
N ASP A 228 -8.24 16.41 8.60
CA ASP A 228 -9.41 16.64 9.42
C ASP A 228 -10.30 15.38 9.45
N ASN A 229 -9.82 14.35 10.17
CA ASN A 229 -10.62 13.14 10.38
C ASN A 229 -11.81 13.43 11.31
N GLY A 230 -12.92 12.79 11.00
CA GLY A 230 -14.12 12.99 11.79
C GLY A 230 -15.12 11.85 11.68
N ARG A 231 -16.22 12.03 12.40
CA ARG A 231 -17.33 11.07 12.48
C ARG A 231 -18.54 11.65 11.78
N LEU A 232 -19.33 10.75 11.18
CA LEU A 232 -20.58 11.13 10.52
C LEU A 232 -21.69 10.16 10.99
N ALA A 233 -22.82 10.73 11.42
CA ALA A 233 -24.04 9.96 11.64
C ALA A 233 -25.19 10.66 10.90
N PHE A 234 -26.13 9.88 10.46
CA PHE A 234 -27.23 10.33 9.62
C PHE A 234 -28.56 10.01 10.31
N HIS A 235 -29.43 11.02 10.46
CA HIS A 235 -30.70 10.90 11.11
C HIS A 235 -31.80 11.22 10.10
N GLN A 236 -32.25 10.20 9.36
CA GLN A 236 -33.30 10.29 8.35
C GLN A 236 -32.98 11.34 7.27
N VAL A 237 -31.74 11.40 6.81
CA VAL A 237 -31.28 12.37 5.80
C VAL A 237 -31.87 11.98 4.42
N ARG A 238 -32.62 12.88 3.81
CA ARG A 238 -33.22 12.64 2.49
C ARG A 238 -32.31 13.12 1.38
N ILE A 239 -32.06 12.26 0.41
CA ILE A 239 -31.25 12.57 -0.77
C ILE A 239 -32.00 12.13 -2.05
N PRO A 240 -31.88 12.89 -3.14
CA PRO A 240 -32.50 12.50 -4.41
C PRO A 240 -32.04 11.11 -4.90
N ARG A 241 -32.94 10.40 -5.58
CA ARG A 241 -32.65 9.08 -6.19
C ARG A 241 -31.36 9.10 -7.02
N VAL A 242 -31.09 10.20 -7.72
CA VAL A 242 -29.92 10.34 -8.58
C VAL A 242 -28.59 10.36 -7.81
N ASN A 243 -28.62 10.52 -6.49
CA ASN A 243 -27.41 10.49 -5.66
C ASN A 243 -26.87 9.07 -5.40
N LEU A 244 -27.62 8.01 -5.80
CA LEU A 244 -27.08 6.66 -5.84
C LEU A 244 -26.02 6.55 -6.95
N LEU A 245 -24.80 6.15 -6.63
CA LEU A 245 -23.77 5.84 -7.64
C LEU A 245 -24.15 4.48 -8.26
N ASN A 246 -24.79 4.51 -9.42
CA ASN A 246 -25.68 3.46 -9.88
C ASN A 246 -25.08 2.49 -10.92
N LYS A 247 -23.77 2.40 -11.04
CA LYS A 247 -23.13 1.50 -12.01
C LYS A 247 -23.38 0.02 -11.72
N TYR A 248 -23.38 -0.36 -10.45
CA TYR A 248 -23.50 -1.77 -10.03
C TYR A 248 -24.87 -2.12 -9.44
N GLY A 249 -25.76 -1.13 -9.35
CA GLY A 249 -27.13 -1.33 -8.89
C GLY A 249 -27.91 -0.05 -9.00
N ASP A 250 -29.14 -0.12 -9.51
CA ASP A 250 -29.99 1.07 -9.69
C ASP A 250 -31.39 0.80 -9.15
N VAL A 251 -32.09 1.86 -8.81
CA VAL A 251 -33.48 1.84 -8.35
C VAL A 251 -34.32 2.72 -9.29
N ALA A 252 -35.32 2.14 -9.90
CA ALA A 252 -36.26 2.87 -10.77
C ALA A 252 -37.19 3.76 -9.91
N GLU A 253 -37.90 4.70 -10.55
CA GLU A 253 -38.82 5.63 -9.86
C GLU A 253 -39.85 4.89 -8.99
N ASP A 254 -40.33 3.73 -9.47
CA ASP A 254 -41.30 2.91 -8.75
C ASP A 254 -40.70 2.05 -7.64
N GLY A 255 -39.38 2.13 -7.42
CA GLY A 255 -38.68 1.35 -6.40
C GLY A 255 -38.15 -0.01 -6.87
N THR A 256 -38.30 -0.34 -8.17
CA THR A 256 -37.76 -1.60 -8.70
C THR A 256 -36.24 -1.55 -8.74
N TYR A 257 -35.59 -2.53 -8.09
CA TYR A 257 -34.12 -2.67 -8.08
C TYR A 257 -33.65 -3.47 -9.30
N SER A 258 -32.49 -3.09 -9.84
CA SER A 258 -31.82 -3.84 -10.92
C SER A 258 -30.30 -3.77 -10.75
N SER A 259 -29.61 -4.80 -11.22
CA SER A 259 -28.15 -4.87 -11.15
C SER A 259 -27.61 -5.73 -12.30
N PRO A 260 -26.45 -5.38 -12.86
CA PRO A 260 -25.77 -6.25 -13.83
C PRO A 260 -25.13 -7.48 -13.17
N ILE A 261 -25.07 -7.54 -11.83
CA ILE A 261 -24.48 -8.65 -11.07
C ILE A 261 -25.49 -9.09 -10.00
N ASP A 262 -26.11 -10.24 -10.19
CA ASP A 262 -27.15 -10.74 -9.29
C ASP A 262 -26.63 -11.11 -7.91
N ASP A 263 -25.46 -11.74 -7.84
CA ASP A 263 -24.87 -12.19 -6.57
C ASP A 263 -24.37 -10.99 -5.76
N VAL A 264 -24.91 -10.81 -4.56
CA VAL A 264 -24.63 -9.67 -3.65
C VAL A 264 -23.14 -9.61 -3.28
N ASN A 265 -22.53 -10.75 -3.00
CA ASN A 265 -21.12 -10.81 -2.61
C ASN A 265 -20.22 -10.44 -3.79
N ARG A 266 -20.49 -11.04 -4.94
CA ARG A 266 -19.74 -10.75 -6.17
C ARG A 266 -19.86 -9.27 -6.54
N ARG A 267 -21.06 -8.71 -6.46
CA ARG A 267 -21.30 -7.28 -6.72
C ARG A 267 -20.48 -6.38 -5.78
N PHE A 268 -20.53 -6.69 -4.48
CA PHE A 268 -19.79 -5.92 -3.46
C PHE A 268 -18.29 -5.94 -3.75
N PHE A 269 -17.72 -7.12 -3.98
CA PHE A 269 -16.27 -7.23 -4.26
C PHE A 269 -15.88 -6.60 -5.60
N SER A 270 -16.77 -6.61 -6.59
CA SER A 270 -16.55 -5.90 -7.87
C SER A 270 -16.49 -4.39 -7.64
N MET A 271 -17.37 -3.85 -6.78
CA MET A 271 -17.32 -2.43 -6.42
C MET A 271 -16.00 -2.07 -5.73
N LEU A 272 -15.57 -2.89 -4.75
CA LEU A 272 -14.32 -2.64 -4.02
C LEU A 272 -13.09 -2.76 -4.92
N GLY A 273 -13.11 -3.68 -5.88
CA GLY A 273 -12.01 -3.90 -6.83
C GLY A 273 -11.70 -2.67 -7.68
N THR A 274 -12.69 -1.80 -7.91
CA THR A 274 -12.47 -0.55 -8.66
C THR A 274 -11.58 0.43 -7.89
N LEU A 275 -11.40 0.22 -6.58
CA LEU A 275 -10.67 1.12 -5.69
C LEU A 275 -9.27 0.59 -5.33
N VAL A 276 -8.75 -0.40 -6.08
CA VAL A 276 -7.42 -1.00 -5.87
C VAL A 276 -6.30 0.04 -5.92
N ARG A 277 -6.50 1.12 -6.67
CA ARG A 277 -5.54 2.22 -6.82
C ARG A 277 -5.14 2.80 -5.45
N GLY A 278 -6.09 2.94 -4.53
CA GLY A 278 -5.84 3.44 -3.17
C GLY A 278 -4.80 2.60 -2.42
N ARG A 279 -4.94 1.27 -2.44
CA ARG A 279 -3.99 0.36 -1.79
C ARG A 279 -2.58 0.46 -2.39
N ILE A 280 -2.51 0.56 -3.72
CA ILE A 280 -1.23 0.71 -4.44
C ILE A 280 -0.57 2.04 -4.05
N SER A 281 -1.35 3.12 -3.99
CA SER A 281 -0.87 4.46 -3.57
C SER A 281 -0.38 4.44 -2.13
N VAL A 282 -1.13 3.83 -1.20
CA VAL A 282 -0.76 3.77 0.23
C VAL A 282 0.55 2.98 0.41
N GLY A 283 0.69 1.83 -0.26
CA GLY A 283 1.93 1.04 -0.20
C GLY A 283 3.13 1.82 -0.72
N GLY A 284 2.97 2.45 -1.88
CA GLY A 284 4.02 3.27 -2.50
C GLY A 284 4.36 4.50 -1.69
N SER A 285 3.35 5.14 -1.09
CA SER A 285 3.56 6.33 -0.24
C SER A 285 4.26 5.96 1.08
N ALA A 286 3.90 4.83 1.68
CA ALA A 286 4.61 4.31 2.86
C ALA A 286 6.07 4.04 2.52
N LEU A 287 6.32 3.44 1.36
CA LEU A 287 7.67 3.20 0.87
C LEU A 287 8.40 4.53 0.62
N ALA A 288 7.72 5.52 0.04
CA ALA A 288 8.32 6.84 -0.21
C ALA A 288 8.64 7.55 1.13
N ALA A 289 7.79 7.46 2.13
CA ALA A 289 8.04 8.01 3.47
C ALA A 289 9.18 7.29 4.21
N ALA A 290 9.26 5.97 4.08
CA ALA A 290 10.35 5.15 4.64
C ALA A 290 11.57 5.10 3.74
N UNK A 291 11.25 5.06 2.61
CA UNK A 291 12.03 4.98 1.82
C UNK A 291 12.37 5.98 1.38
N UNK A 292 11.79 6.61 1.47
CA UNK A 292 11.97 7.27 1.54
C UNK A 292 12.63 7.34 2.17
N UNK A 293 13.05 6.72 2.51
CA UNK A 293 13.46 6.70 2.85
C UNK A 293 13.90 7.32 2.76
N UNK A 294 13.65 7.79 1.92
CA UNK A 294 13.96 8.42 1.78
C UNK A 294 14.19 9.11 2.52
N VAL A 295 13.44 9.69 3.07
CA VAL A 295 13.64 10.68 4.13
C VAL A 295 14.30 10.03 5.37
N ALA A 296 13.65 9.06 5.99
CA ALA A 296 14.19 8.50 7.25
C ALA A 296 15.54 7.79 7.07
N LEU A 297 15.64 6.93 6.04
CA LEU A 297 16.89 6.21 5.77
C LEU A 297 17.96 7.15 5.19
N SER A 298 17.56 8.19 4.44
CA SER A 298 18.51 9.22 3.97
C SER A 298 19.08 10.01 5.16
N ILE A 299 18.20 10.38 6.10
CA ILE A 299 18.64 11.05 7.34
C ILE A 299 19.61 10.15 8.11
N ALA A 300 19.19 8.88 8.39
CA ALA A 300 20.02 7.94 9.16
C ALA A 300 21.33 7.59 8.46
N GLY A 301 21.30 7.39 7.12
CA GLY A 301 22.49 7.10 6.34
C GLY A 301 23.49 8.24 6.33
N ARG A 302 23.02 9.48 6.09
CA ARG A 302 23.87 10.67 6.14
C ARG A 302 24.42 10.89 7.56
N TYR A 303 23.58 10.74 8.58
CA TYR A 303 24.00 10.85 9.97
C TYR A 303 25.09 9.82 10.30
N ALA A 304 24.96 8.58 9.83
CA ALA A 304 25.96 7.53 10.06
C ALA A 304 27.31 7.84 9.39
N LEU A 305 27.29 8.63 8.30
CA LEU A 305 28.51 9.05 7.59
C LEU A 305 29.17 10.29 8.22
N GLN A 306 28.49 10.94 9.18
CA GLN A 306 28.99 12.15 9.86
C GLN A 306 29.33 11.87 11.32
N ARG A 307 28.49 11.11 12.02
CA ARG A 307 28.58 10.91 13.47
C ARG A 307 29.67 9.87 13.80
N ARG A 308 30.56 10.25 14.68
CA ARG A 308 31.60 9.39 15.23
C ARG A 308 31.25 9.01 16.66
N GLN A 309 31.72 7.86 17.11
CA GLN A 309 31.46 7.34 18.45
C GLN A 309 32.41 6.21 18.79
N PHE A 310 33.04 6.33 19.93
CA PHE A 310 34.08 5.41 20.41
C PHE A 310 35.28 5.36 19.48
N GLY A 311 36.38 4.91 19.99
CA GLY A 311 37.66 4.73 19.29
C GLY A 311 38.64 4.09 20.25
N GLN A 312 39.80 3.72 19.76
CA GLN A 312 40.89 3.25 20.62
C GLN A 312 41.57 4.46 21.27
N ASP A 313 42.16 4.24 22.45
CA ASP A 313 42.86 5.30 23.18
C ASP A 313 43.92 5.96 22.28
N GLY A 314 43.84 7.27 22.10
CA GLY A 314 44.75 8.03 21.28
C GLY A 314 44.40 8.11 19.80
N GLU A 315 43.35 7.44 19.36
CA GLU A 315 42.87 7.46 17.94
C GLU A 315 41.56 8.24 17.84
N PRO A 316 41.26 8.79 16.67
CA PRO A 316 39.95 9.42 16.44
C PRO A 316 38.80 8.42 16.59
N GLU A 317 37.65 8.91 17.06
CA GLU A 317 36.41 8.12 17.12
C GLU A 317 36.03 7.60 15.71
N VAL A 318 35.45 6.41 15.66
CA VAL A 318 35.06 5.70 14.44
C VAL A 318 33.66 6.18 13.96
N LEU A 319 33.47 6.31 12.66
CA LEU A 319 32.16 6.64 12.08
C LEU A 319 31.15 5.53 12.42
N LEU A 320 29.91 5.91 12.69
CA LEU A 320 28.83 4.94 12.93
C LEU A 320 28.71 3.96 11.75
N ALA A 321 28.82 4.46 10.53
CA ALA A 321 28.74 3.64 9.30
C ALA A 321 29.77 2.51 9.25
N ASP A 322 30.88 2.62 10.00
CA ASP A 322 31.97 1.63 9.97
C ASP A 322 31.78 0.51 11.00
N TYR A 323 30.79 0.63 11.89
CA TYR A 323 30.47 -0.45 12.83
C TYR A 323 29.59 -1.50 12.17
N ARG A 324 29.98 -2.78 12.27
CA ARG A 324 29.23 -3.90 11.68
C ARG A 324 27.78 -3.95 12.19
N LEU A 325 27.56 -3.74 13.48
CA LEU A 325 26.22 -3.75 14.03
C LEU A 325 25.36 -2.63 13.42
N HIS A 326 25.93 -1.45 13.19
CA HIS A 326 25.22 -0.34 12.55
C HIS A 326 24.88 -0.70 11.09
N GLN A 327 25.83 -1.29 10.36
CA GLN A 327 25.61 -1.79 9.00
C GLN A 327 24.47 -2.82 8.96
N ARG A 328 24.42 -3.75 9.92
CA ARG A 328 23.37 -4.76 10.01
C ARG A 328 21.98 -4.18 10.25
N ARG A 329 21.89 -3.01 10.90
CA ARG A 329 20.62 -2.32 11.11
C ARG A 329 20.20 -1.51 9.88
N LEU A 330 21.14 -0.81 9.24
CA LEU A 330 20.86 0.17 8.17
C LEU A 330 20.78 -0.46 6.77
N LEU A 331 21.81 -1.23 6.36
CA LEU A 331 21.93 -1.68 4.97
C LEU A 331 20.85 -2.68 4.55
N PRO A 332 20.41 -3.64 5.39
CA PRO A 332 19.28 -4.49 5.01
C PRO A 332 17.96 -3.71 4.85
N LEU A 333 17.75 -2.65 5.63
CA LEU A 333 16.56 -1.78 5.46
C LEU A 333 16.62 -1.02 4.14
N LEU A 334 17.81 -0.50 3.79
CA LEU A 334 18.03 0.12 2.47
C LEU A 334 17.78 -0.90 1.35
N ALA A 335 18.33 -2.10 1.47
CA ALA A 335 18.17 -3.15 0.45
C ALA A 335 16.70 -3.52 0.26
N ARG A 336 15.94 -3.65 1.35
CA ARG A 336 14.48 -3.91 1.29
C ARG A 336 13.74 -2.75 0.62
N SER A 337 14.12 -1.51 0.93
CA SER A 337 13.49 -0.32 0.31
C SER A 337 13.70 -0.31 -1.21
N TYR A 338 14.92 -0.63 -1.65
CA TYR A 338 15.23 -0.80 -3.07
C TYR A 338 14.37 -1.90 -3.71
N ALA A 339 14.34 -3.07 -3.07
CA ALA A 339 13.59 -4.23 -3.57
C ALA A 339 12.08 -3.89 -3.72
N TYR A 340 11.50 -3.27 -2.71
CA TYR A 340 10.09 -2.88 -2.73
C TYR A 340 9.80 -1.80 -3.77
N ARG A 341 10.77 -0.90 -4.05
CA ARG A 341 10.61 0.11 -5.12
C ARG A 341 10.46 -0.56 -6.49
N PHE A 342 11.28 -1.57 -6.79
CA PHE A 342 11.15 -2.31 -8.05
C PHE A 342 9.80 -3.04 -8.12
N ALA A 343 9.36 -3.64 -7.03
CA ALA A 343 8.05 -4.32 -6.97
C ALA A 343 6.90 -3.33 -7.16
N GLN A 344 6.98 -2.15 -6.52
CA GLN A 344 5.97 -1.09 -6.66
C GLN A 344 5.89 -0.59 -8.10
N ASN A 345 7.03 -0.31 -8.74
CA ASN A 345 7.07 0.13 -10.14
C ASN A 345 6.41 -0.89 -11.07
N GLN A 346 6.67 -2.18 -10.84
CA GLN A 346 6.06 -3.26 -11.62
C GLN A 346 4.54 -3.30 -11.39
N GLN A 347 4.11 -3.16 -10.14
CA GLN A 347 2.70 -3.16 -9.77
C GLN A 347 1.95 -1.96 -10.40
N VAL A 348 2.53 -0.76 -10.34
CA VAL A 348 1.95 0.45 -10.96
C VAL A 348 1.83 0.25 -12.47
N SER A 349 2.86 -0.31 -13.12
CA SER A 349 2.84 -0.58 -14.57
C SER A 349 1.75 -1.61 -14.93
N ARG A 350 1.55 -2.62 -14.08
CA ARG A 350 0.49 -3.63 -14.30
C ARG A 350 -0.89 -3.00 -14.14
N MET A 351 -1.09 -2.21 -13.08
CA MET A 351 -2.34 -1.47 -12.85
C MET A 351 -2.66 -0.54 -14.03
N ASP A 352 -1.69 0.27 -14.45
CA ASP A 352 -1.83 1.20 -15.57
C ASP A 352 -2.31 0.48 -16.83
N ARG A 353 -1.67 -0.64 -17.17
CA ARG A 353 -2.04 -1.46 -18.33
C ARG A 353 -3.49 -1.99 -18.21
N LEU A 354 -3.86 -2.52 -17.03
CA LEU A 354 -5.19 -3.09 -16.83
C LEU A 354 -6.28 -2.00 -16.85
N GLN A 355 -6.00 -0.83 -16.28
CA GLN A 355 -6.99 0.26 -16.25
C GLN A 355 -7.16 0.95 -17.60
N ARG A 356 -6.19 0.83 -18.51
CA ARG A 356 -6.31 1.33 -19.88
C ARG A 356 -6.93 0.30 -20.83
N ALA A 357 -7.05 -0.96 -20.41
CA ALA A 357 -7.58 -2.02 -21.28
C ALA A 357 -9.09 -1.84 -21.51
N THR A 358 -9.51 -1.99 -22.76
CA THR A 358 -10.93 -1.92 -23.15
C THR A 358 -11.73 -3.05 -22.47
N GLU A 359 -11.13 -4.24 -22.40
CA GLU A 359 -11.73 -5.42 -21.75
C GLU A 359 -10.73 -5.98 -20.73
N PRO A 360 -10.84 -5.57 -19.48
CA PRO A 360 -9.92 -6.05 -18.44
C PRO A 360 -10.05 -7.56 -18.21
N ASP A 361 -8.94 -8.24 -18.16
CA ASP A 361 -8.86 -9.67 -17.83
C ASP A 361 -9.18 -9.84 -16.33
N ALA A 362 -10.28 -10.53 -16.03
CA ALA A 362 -10.77 -10.73 -14.66
C ALA A 362 -9.76 -11.48 -13.77
N GLN A 363 -8.98 -12.39 -14.34
CA GLN A 363 -7.94 -13.10 -13.57
C GLN A 363 -6.80 -12.14 -13.22
N GLN A 364 -6.30 -11.39 -14.21
CA GLN A 364 -5.23 -10.42 -13.98
C GLN A 364 -5.67 -9.32 -12.99
N GLN A 365 -6.95 -8.96 -13.00
CA GLN A 365 -7.50 -8.01 -12.04
C GLN A 365 -7.44 -8.57 -10.61
N ARG A 366 -7.88 -9.82 -10.39
CA ARG A 366 -7.82 -10.47 -9.07
C ARG A 366 -6.37 -10.61 -8.57
N GLU A 367 -5.46 -11.01 -9.48
CA GLU A 367 -4.03 -11.10 -9.15
C GLU A 367 -3.46 -9.74 -8.73
N LEU A 368 -3.86 -8.67 -9.43
CA LEU A 368 -3.45 -7.31 -9.07
C LEU A 368 -3.97 -6.93 -7.68
N GLU A 369 -5.23 -7.24 -7.39
CA GLU A 369 -5.84 -6.95 -6.08
C GLU A 369 -5.15 -7.70 -4.94
N GLY A 370 -4.87 -8.99 -5.14
CA GLY A 370 -4.14 -9.80 -4.16
C GLY A 370 -2.72 -9.26 -3.94
N ARG A 371 -2.01 -8.98 -5.03
CA ARG A 371 -0.65 -8.42 -4.97
C ARG A 371 -0.65 -7.05 -4.28
N ALA A 372 -1.62 -6.17 -4.62
CA ALA A 372 -1.75 -4.85 -4.00
C ALA A 372 -1.96 -4.97 -2.49
N ALA A 373 -2.81 -5.92 -2.06
CA ALA A 373 -3.06 -6.18 -0.64
C ALA A 373 -1.77 -6.64 0.08
N GLY A 374 -1.05 -7.60 -0.50
CA GLY A 374 0.19 -8.13 0.08
C GLY A 374 1.31 -7.09 0.14
N LEU A 375 1.55 -6.39 -0.97
CA LEU A 375 2.58 -5.35 -1.02
C LEU A 375 2.26 -4.20 -0.05
N LYS A 376 1.00 -3.75 0.02
CA LYS A 376 0.58 -2.72 0.98
C LYS A 376 0.95 -3.16 2.40
N ALA A 377 0.59 -4.38 2.78
CA ALA A 377 0.86 -4.89 4.13
C ALA A 377 2.37 -4.91 4.44
N ILE A 378 3.17 -5.49 3.55
CA ILE A 378 4.61 -5.65 3.79
C ILE A 378 5.34 -4.31 3.74
N MET A 379 4.98 -3.43 2.79
CA MET A 379 5.63 -2.13 2.62
C MET A 379 5.31 -1.18 3.79
N THR A 380 4.08 -1.20 4.32
CA THR A 380 3.73 -0.35 5.47
C THR A 380 4.39 -0.85 6.76
N TRP A 381 4.48 -2.16 6.98
CA TRP A 381 5.26 -2.70 8.11
C TRP A 381 6.75 -2.36 7.96
N HIS A 382 7.30 -2.47 6.74
CA HIS A 382 8.70 -2.09 6.48
C HIS A 382 8.91 -0.60 6.78
N ALA A 383 7.97 0.26 6.37
CA ALA A 383 8.05 1.71 6.61
C ALA A 383 8.10 2.01 8.11
N SER A 384 7.20 1.43 8.88
CA SER A 384 7.16 1.60 10.35
C SER A 384 8.47 1.16 10.99
N ARG A 385 8.98 -0.02 10.58
CA ARG A 385 10.25 -0.55 11.09
C ARG A 385 11.42 0.36 10.71
N ALA A 386 11.52 0.76 9.43
CA ALA A 386 12.63 1.56 8.93
C ALA A 386 12.69 2.94 9.61
N ILE A 387 11.54 3.59 9.80
CA ILE A 387 11.48 4.90 10.48
C ILE A 387 11.89 4.74 11.96
N ASN A 388 11.37 3.72 12.65
CA ASN A 388 11.72 3.48 14.05
C ASN A 388 13.23 3.22 14.22
N GLU A 389 13.79 2.33 13.37
CA GLU A 389 15.24 2.03 13.40
C GLU A 389 16.07 3.28 13.08
N SER A 390 15.64 4.07 12.08
CA SER A 390 16.32 5.32 11.72
C SER A 390 16.36 6.30 12.90
N ARG A 391 15.20 6.45 13.60
CA ARG A 391 15.12 7.31 14.79
C ARG A 391 16.11 6.83 15.86
N GLU A 392 16.17 5.53 16.12
CA GLU A 392 17.08 4.98 17.12
C GLU A 392 18.56 5.13 16.71
N MET A 393 18.88 4.89 15.43
CA MET A 393 20.23 4.99 14.89
C MET A 393 20.79 6.43 14.98
N CYS A 394 19.91 7.44 15.06
CA CYS A 394 20.31 8.83 15.24
C CYS A 394 20.39 9.26 16.71
N GLY A 395 20.23 8.32 17.66
CA GLY A 395 20.38 8.59 19.10
C GLY A 395 19.42 9.66 19.59
N GLY A 396 19.91 10.54 20.48
CA GLY A 396 19.11 11.64 21.03
C GLY A 396 18.66 12.64 19.97
N ALA A 397 19.50 12.90 18.96
CA ALA A 397 19.13 13.79 17.85
C ALA A 397 17.90 13.26 17.09
N GLY A 398 17.80 11.94 16.93
CA GLY A 398 16.63 11.31 16.29
C GLY A 398 15.33 11.49 17.05
N TYR A 399 15.38 11.84 18.34
CA TYR A 399 14.18 12.04 19.16
C TYR A 399 13.63 13.48 19.05
N LEU A 400 14.44 14.43 18.57
CA LEU A 400 14.02 15.83 18.43
C LEU A 400 13.13 15.98 17.18
N ALA A 401 11.97 16.61 17.36
CA ALA A 401 10.98 16.79 16.28
C ALA A 401 11.56 17.58 15.09
N GLU A 402 12.47 18.54 15.34
CA GLU A 402 13.15 19.31 14.30
C GLU A 402 13.96 18.45 13.32
N ASN A 403 14.22 17.18 13.67
CA ASN A 403 14.91 16.21 12.81
C ASN A 403 13.94 15.23 12.11
N ARG A 404 12.63 15.50 12.19
CA ARG A 404 11.55 14.87 11.42
C ARG A 404 11.21 13.42 11.79
N LEU A 405 12.15 12.64 12.34
CA LEU A 405 11.96 11.18 12.49
C LEU A 405 10.80 10.82 13.41
N THR A 406 10.57 11.57 14.49
CA THR A 406 9.44 11.33 15.41
C THR A 406 8.10 11.71 14.77
N VAL A 407 8.10 12.77 13.96
CA VAL A 407 6.91 13.21 13.22
C VAL A 407 6.54 12.14 12.19
N LEU A 408 7.51 11.71 11.38
CA LEU A 408 7.29 10.64 10.38
C LEU A 408 6.78 9.35 11.04
N ARG A 409 7.31 9.03 12.23
CA ARG A 409 6.88 7.84 12.98
C ARG A 409 5.41 7.93 13.36
N GLY A 410 4.97 9.10 13.84
CA GLY A 410 3.57 9.32 14.18
C GLY A 410 2.66 9.23 12.95
N ASP A 411 3.07 9.89 11.87
CA ASP A 411 2.27 9.97 10.65
C ASP A 411 2.11 8.61 9.95
N ILE A 412 3.15 7.76 9.95
CA ILE A 412 3.13 6.48 9.25
C ILE A 412 2.38 5.39 10.01
N ASP A 413 2.20 5.54 11.31
CA ASP A 413 1.70 4.46 12.19
C ASP A 413 0.38 3.88 11.68
N VAL A 414 -0.57 4.75 11.28
CA VAL A 414 -1.90 4.33 10.85
C VAL A 414 -1.91 3.63 9.48
N PHE A 415 -0.83 3.73 8.71
CA PHE A 415 -0.75 3.10 7.39
C PHE A 415 -0.86 1.57 7.47
N THR A 416 -0.51 0.98 8.61
CA THR A 416 -0.66 -0.46 8.83
C THR A 416 -2.12 -0.88 9.01
N THR A 417 -3.01 0.09 9.23
CA THR A 417 -4.42 -0.11 9.60
C THR A 417 -5.40 0.31 8.50
N PHE A 418 -5.26 1.55 8.00
CA PHE A 418 -6.22 2.08 7.02
C PHE A 418 -5.98 1.46 5.62
N GLU A 419 -6.96 1.60 4.73
CA GLU A 419 -6.99 0.93 3.41
C GLU A 419 -6.91 -0.59 3.54
N GLY A 420 -7.36 -1.11 4.69
CA GLY A 420 -7.36 -2.51 5.07
C GLY A 420 -6.24 -2.87 6.04
N ASP A 421 -6.61 -3.42 7.20
CA ASP A 421 -5.66 -3.92 8.19
C ASP A 421 -4.69 -4.92 7.55
N ASN A 422 -3.40 -4.82 7.88
CA ASN A 422 -2.36 -5.61 7.22
C ASN A 422 -2.54 -7.13 7.37
N HIS A 423 -3.02 -7.61 8.51
CA HIS A 423 -3.27 -9.04 8.68
C HIS A 423 -4.45 -9.49 7.80
N VAL A 424 -5.51 -8.67 7.71
CA VAL A 424 -6.64 -8.93 6.82
C VAL A 424 -6.18 -8.91 5.35
N MET A 425 -5.29 -7.98 4.99
CA MET A 425 -4.75 -7.89 3.62
C MET A 425 -3.95 -9.13 3.24
N LEU A 426 -3.12 -9.67 4.15
CA LEU A 426 -2.37 -10.90 3.88
C LEU A 426 -3.29 -12.13 3.83
N GLN A 427 -4.37 -12.14 4.62
CA GLN A 427 -5.39 -13.20 4.51
C GLN A 427 -6.11 -13.13 3.16
N LEU A 428 -6.41 -11.91 2.68
CA LEU A 428 -7.03 -11.71 1.36
C LEU A 428 -6.11 -12.23 0.24
N LEU A 429 -4.83 -11.89 0.30
CA LEU A 429 -3.83 -12.42 -0.65
C LEU A 429 -3.79 -13.96 -0.57
N SER A 430 -3.70 -14.54 0.62
CA SER A 430 -3.61 -16.00 0.78
C SER A 430 -4.86 -16.70 0.27
N LYS A 431 -6.03 -16.08 0.44
CA LYS A 431 -7.27 -16.57 -0.15
C LYS A 431 -7.16 -16.64 -1.68
N GLU A 432 -6.62 -15.59 -2.31
CA GLU A 432 -6.43 -15.55 -3.76
C GLU A 432 -5.44 -16.63 -4.22
N LEU A 433 -4.31 -16.79 -3.51
CA LEU A 433 -3.30 -17.81 -3.81
C LEU A 433 -3.90 -19.23 -3.73
N LEU A 434 -4.68 -19.50 -2.68
CA LEU A 434 -5.33 -20.81 -2.50
C LEU A 434 -6.42 -21.04 -3.56
N THR A 435 -7.15 -20.00 -3.96
CA THR A 435 -8.16 -20.08 -5.03
C THR A 435 -7.50 -20.38 -6.38
N SER A 436 -6.36 -19.76 -6.66
CA SER A 436 -5.60 -20.00 -7.89
C SER A 436 -5.02 -21.42 -7.89
N TYR A 437 -4.41 -21.83 -6.78
CA TYR A 437 -3.93 -23.21 -6.59
C TYR A 437 -5.05 -24.21 -6.82
N ALA A 438 -6.24 -23.91 -6.31
CA ALA A 438 -7.45 -24.71 -6.46
C ALA A 438 -7.83 -24.95 -7.92
N LYS A 439 -7.85 -23.90 -8.70
CA LYS A 439 -8.22 -23.94 -10.12
C LYS A 439 -7.22 -24.76 -10.93
N GLU A 440 -5.94 -24.64 -10.60
CA GLU A 440 -4.86 -25.36 -11.28
C GLU A 440 -4.93 -26.86 -11.02
N VAL A 441 -5.33 -27.26 -9.81
CA VAL A 441 -5.33 -28.66 -9.37
C VAL A 441 -6.65 -29.40 -9.67
N GLY A 442 -7.72 -28.71 -10.15
CA GLY A 442 -8.92 -29.44 -10.55
C GLY A 442 -10.28 -28.81 -10.30
N GLY A 443 -10.37 -27.53 -10.36
CA GLY A 443 -11.63 -26.80 -10.51
C GLY A 443 -12.68 -26.97 -9.42
N LEU A 444 -12.58 -26.21 -8.34
CA LEU A 444 -13.59 -26.18 -7.31
C LEU A 444 -14.03 -24.75 -6.95
N ASP A 445 -15.27 -24.66 -6.47
CA ASP A 445 -16.02 -23.47 -6.12
C ASP A 445 -15.24 -22.51 -5.19
N PRO A 446 -15.09 -21.21 -5.53
CA PRO A 446 -14.40 -20.23 -4.69
C PRO A 446 -15.02 -20.01 -3.29
N PHE A 447 -16.30 -20.28 -3.11
CA PHE A 447 -16.94 -20.20 -1.80
C PHE A 447 -16.71 -21.46 -0.98
N GLY A 448 -16.22 -22.51 -1.63
CA GLY A 448 -15.82 -23.76 -0.98
C GLY A 448 -14.39 -23.74 -0.47
N MET A 449 -13.85 -22.60 -0.03
CA MET A 449 -12.52 -22.59 0.61
C MET A 449 -12.45 -23.58 1.78
N VAL A 450 -13.61 -23.91 2.31
CA VAL A 450 -13.77 -24.95 3.33
C VAL A 450 -13.96 -26.33 2.67
N ARG A 451 -14.29 -26.42 1.38
CA ARG A 451 -14.53 -27.68 0.67
C ARG A 451 -13.34 -28.16 -0.17
N PHE A 452 -12.24 -27.47 -0.04
CA PHE A 452 -11.16 -27.67 -0.99
C PHE A 452 -10.05 -28.58 -0.48
N VAL A 453 -9.66 -29.39 -1.33
CA VAL A 453 -8.50 -30.25 -1.57
C VAL A 453 -8.77 -31.74 -1.44
N ALA A 454 -8.75 -32.41 -2.51
CA ALA A 454 -8.22 -33.76 -2.60
C ALA A 454 -7.78 -34.02 -4.02
N GLU A 455 -6.67 -34.51 -4.12
CA GLU A 455 -6.04 -35.20 -5.26
C GLU A 455 -5.10 -34.37 -6.13
N THR A 456 -3.88 -34.74 -5.98
CA THR A 456 -2.76 -34.87 -6.93
C THR A 456 -2.15 -33.61 -7.53
N VAL A 457 -0.92 -33.43 -7.19
CA VAL A 457 0.03 -32.44 -7.72
C VAL A 457 0.20 -32.64 -9.23
N ALA A 458 -0.27 -31.71 -10.02
CA ALA A 458 0.17 -31.53 -11.40
C ALA A 458 0.88 -30.19 -11.50
N ASP A 459 1.76 -30.05 -12.47
CA ASP A 459 2.62 -28.86 -12.66
C ASP A 459 1.82 -27.55 -12.53
N THR A 460 2.06 -26.86 -11.42
CA THR A 460 1.39 -25.61 -11.10
C THR A 460 1.97 -24.49 -11.94
N VAL A 461 1.15 -23.86 -12.76
CA VAL A 461 1.55 -22.62 -13.47
C VAL A 461 1.61 -21.50 -12.44
N ARG A 462 2.80 -21.14 -12.04
CA ARG A 462 3.01 -20.09 -11.05
C ARG A 462 2.82 -18.71 -11.68
N GLU A 463 2.18 -17.82 -10.95
CA GLU A 463 2.16 -16.41 -11.32
C GLU A 463 3.61 -15.90 -11.34
N ARG A 464 4.11 -15.65 -12.53
CA ARG A 464 5.42 -15.06 -12.73
C ARG A 464 5.30 -13.58 -13.10
N THR A 465 6.33 -12.82 -12.78
CA THR A 465 6.44 -11.43 -13.20
C THR A 465 6.71 -11.36 -14.73
N ALA A 466 6.81 -10.14 -15.25
CA ALA A 466 7.08 -9.91 -16.67
C ALA A 466 8.39 -10.50 -17.19
N ALA A 467 9.26 -10.97 -16.31
CA ALA A 467 10.57 -11.51 -16.67
C ALA A 467 10.63 -13.04 -16.49
N SER A 468 9.50 -13.75 -16.66
CA SER A 468 9.41 -15.20 -16.40
C SER A 468 10.53 -16.03 -17.03
N GLN A 469 10.90 -15.75 -18.29
CA GLN A 469 11.97 -16.48 -18.98
C GLN A 469 13.34 -16.22 -18.34
N LEU A 470 13.61 -14.99 -17.92
CA LEU A 470 14.86 -14.65 -17.23
C LEU A 470 14.93 -15.38 -15.88
N ILE A 471 13.85 -15.32 -15.10
CA ILE A 471 13.77 -15.96 -13.78
C ILE A 471 14.00 -17.48 -13.93
N GLN A 472 13.32 -18.11 -14.89
CA GLN A 472 13.45 -19.55 -15.11
C GLN A 472 14.89 -19.91 -15.52
N ARG A 473 15.52 -19.15 -16.44
CA ARG A 473 16.91 -19.40 -16.86
C ARG A 473 17.88 -19.32 -15.67
N LEU A 474 17.67 -18.36 -14.78
CA LEU A 474 18.53 -18.23 -13.59
C LEU A 474 18.37 -19.42 -12.64
N ILE A 475 17.13 -19.87 -12.42
CA ILE A 475 16.86 -21.06 -11.59
C ILE A 475 17.49 -22.31 -12.22
N ASP A 476 17.31 -22.50 -13.53
CA ASP A 476 17.85 -23.67 -14.26
C ASP A 476 19.38 -23.70 -14.24
N ALA A 477 20.02 -22.54 -14.19
CA ALA A 477 21.49 -22.40 -14.16
C ALA A 477 22.06 -22.45 -12.74
N ALA A 478 21.22 -22.52 -11.70
CA ALA A 478 21.69 -22.51 -10.30
C ALA A 478 22.61 -23.71 -10.03
N PRO A 479 23.67 -23.53 -9.22
CA PRO A 479 24.53 -24.65 -8.86
C PRO A 479 23.77 -25.80 -8.19
N ALA A 480 24.04 -27.02 -8.62
CA ALA A 480 23.42 -28.22 -8.05
C ALA A 480 24.09 -28.65 -6.74
N GLY A 481 25.16 -27.97 -6.35
CA GLY A 481 25.92 -28.28 -5.15
C GLY A 481 25.23 -27.85 -3.86
N GLY A 482 25.84 -28.10 -2.75
CA GLY A 482 25.39 -27.65 -1.44
C GLY A 482 26.38 -26.71 -0.77
N ASP A 483 27.24 -26.07 -1.56
CA ASP A 483 28.26 -25.16 -1.04
C ASP A 483 27.59 -23.93 -0.42
N ALA A 484 28.19 -23.38 0.62
CA ALA A 484 27.71 -22.20 1.29
C ALA A 484 27.68 -20.98 0.35
N HIS A 485 28.66 -20.84 -0.52
CA HIS A 485 28.76 -19.73 -1.48
C HIS A 485 27.64 -19.76 -2.54
N ASP A 486 27.01 -20.92 -2.77
CA ASP A 486 25.84 -21.00 -3.67
C ASP A 486 24.70 -20.07 -3.19
N LEU A 487 24.65 -19.72 -1.91
CA LEU A 487 23.65 -18.77 -1.36
C LEU A 487 23.81 -17.36 -1.93
N LEU A 488 24.95 -17.03 -2.54
CA LEU A 488 25.16 -15.76 -3.25
C LEU A 488 24.62 -15.81 -4.68
N ASP A 489 24.36 -17.01 -5.22
CA ASP A 489 23.84 -17.18 -6.57
C ASP A 489 22.35 -16.80 -6.64
N ARG A 490 21.97 -15.99 -7.63
CA ARG A 490 20.62 -15.48 -7.79
C ARG A 490 19.62 -16.60 -8.09
N GLY A 491 20.00 -17.58 -8.88
CA GLY A 491 19.13 -18.73 -9.19
C GLY A 491 18.82 -19.54 -7.93
N THR A 492 19.83 -19.76 -7.10
CA THR A 492 19.68 -20.43 -5.80
C THR A 492 18.71 -19.66 -4.89
N GLN A 493 18.87 -18.33 -4.81
CA GLN A 493 17.99 -17.48 -4.00
C GLN A 493 16.53 -17.54 -4.48
N LEU A 494 16.34 -17.42 -5.80
CA LEU A 494 15.02 -17.51 -6.44
C LEU A 494 14.37 -18.87 -6.14
N SER A 495 15.12 -19.95 -6.29
CA SER A 495 14.66 -21.31 -6.04
C SER A 495 14.23 -21.52 -4.58
N LEU A 496 15.02 -21.00 -3.63
CA LEU A 496 14.67 -21.09 -2.20
C LEU A 496 13.37 -20.34 -1.89
N PHE A 497 13.19 -19.14 -2.44
CA PHE A 497 11.97 -18.34 -2.22
C PHE A 497 10.74 -19.02 -2.82
N GLU A 498 10.89 -19.55 -4.03
CA GLU A 498 9.83 -20.27 -4.74
C GLU A 498 9.41 -21.53 -4.00
N ASP A 499 10.37 -22.32 -3.55
CA ASP A 499 10.14 -23.55 -2.80
C ASP A 499 9.45 -23.28 -1.45
N ARG A 500 9.87 -22.21 -0.75
CA ARG A 500 9.21 -21.81 0.51
C ARG A 500 7.74 -21.45 0.29
N GLU A 501 7.46 -20.63 -0.71
CA GLU A 501 6.09 -20.24 -1.05
C GLU A 501 5.25 -21.46 -1.40
N GLN A 502 5.73 -22.30 -2.31
CA GLN A 502 5.00 -23.50 -2.75
C GLN A 502 4.69 -24.42 -1.58
N HIS A 503 5.68 -24.71 -0.74
CA HIS A 503 5.49 -25.60 0.41
C HIS A 503 4.43 -25.05 1.36
N LEU A 504 4.47 -23.73 1.64
CA LEU A 504 3.52 -23.09 2.55
C LEU A 504 2.10 -23.13 1.99
N ILE A 505 1.92 -22.86 0.68
CA ILE A 505 0.59 -22.91 0.03
C ILE A 505 0.03 -24.34 0.07
N GLU A 506 0.84 -25.34 -0.32
CA GLU A 506 0.41 -26.75 -0.34
C GLU A 506 0.01 -27.23 1.06
N THR A 507 0.80 -26.90 2.08
CA THR A 507 0.52 -27.35 3.45
C THR A 507 -0.67 -26.61 4.05
N ALA A 508 -0.86 -25.33 3.72
CA ALA A 508 -2.06 -24.57 4.11
C ALA A 508 -3.31 -25.16 3.48
N ALA A 509 -3.25 -25.49 2.19
CA ALA A 509 -4.36 -26.13 1.46
C ALA A 509 -4.76 -27.45 2.13
N ARG A 510 -3.79 -28.32 2.45
CA ARG A 510 -4.04 -29.58 3.15
C ARG A 510 -4.66 -29.37 4.54
N ARG A 511 -4.20 -28.34 5.26
CA ARG A 511 -4.71 -28.02 6.59
C ARG A 511 -6.18 -27.58 6.50
N LEU A 512 -6.51 -26.70 5.55
CA LEU A 512 -7.87 -26.19 5.35
C LEU A 512 -8.84 -27.24 4.79
N GLN A 513 -8.33 -28.25 4.09
CA GLN A 513 -9.13 -29.39 3.62
C GLN A 513 -9.87 -30.08 4.77
N ARG A 514 -9.25 -30.14 5.95
CA ARG A 514 -9.89 -30.74 7.12
C ARG A 514 -11.09 -29.90 7.58
N ALA A 515 -10.99 -28.58 7.46
CA ALA A 515 -12.09 -27.67 7.76
C ALA A 515 -13.30 -27.90 6.83
N ALA A 516 -13.03 -28.27 5.56
CA ALA A 516 -14.08 -28.54 4.57
C ALA A 516 -14.96 -29.74 4.95
N LYS A 517 -14.41 -30.69 5.70
CA LYS A 517 -15.11 -31.89 6.14
C LYS A 517 -15.82 -31.70 7.49
N ALA A 518 -15.48 -30.63 8.20
CA ALA A 518 -16.06 -30.28 9.50
C ALA A 518 -17.24 -29.33 9.32
N LYS A 519 -18.01 -29.10 10.37
CA LYS A 519 -19.17 -28.19 10.35
C LYS A 519 -19.15 -27.26 11.58
N GLY A 520 -19.78 -26.11 11.42
CA GLY A 520 -20.02 -25.16 12.53
C GLY A 520 -18.74 -24.78 13.26
N GLU A 521 -18.76 -24.91 14.57
CA GLU A 521 -17.68 -24.50 15.47
C GLU A 521 -16.34 -25.20 15.17
N GLU A 522 -16.38 -26.47 14.79
CA GLU A 522 -15.16 -27.22 14.46
C GLU A 522 -14.49 -26.67 13.18
N ALA A 523 -15.28 -26.38 12.15
CA ALA A 523 -14.76 -25.79 10.92
C ALA A 523 -14.13 -24.42 11.21
N PHE A 524 -14.80 -23.59 12.02
CA PHE A 524 -14.27 -22.29 12.43
C PHE A 524 -12.95 -22.46 13.20
N ARG A 525 -12.89 -23.41 14.14
CA ARG A 525 -11.68 -23.65 14.94
C ARG A 525 -10.48 -24.02 14.05
N ILE A 526 -10.68 -24.92 13.09
CA ILE A 526 -9.59 -25.32 12.16
C ILE A 526 -9.12 -24.12 11.33
N PHE A 527 -10.05 -23.32 10.83
CA PHE A 527 -9.71 -22.09 10.09
C PHE A 527 -8.94 -21.10 10.99
N ASN A 528 -9.46 -20.88 12.20
CA ASN A 528 -8.87 -19.94 13.16
C ASN A 528 -7.43 -20.34 13.51
N ASP A 529 -7.19 -21.65 13.70
CA ASP A 529 -5.87 -22.19 14.02
C ASP A 529 -4.91 -22.15 12.81
N ALA A 530 -5.42 -21.90 11.62
CA ALA A 530 -4.59 -21.82 10.39
C ALA A 530 -4.20 -20.39 10.01
N GLN A 531 -4.68 -19.37 10.73
CA GLN A 531 -4.50 -17.97 10.31
C GLN A 531 -3.02 -17.56 10.24
N ASP A 532 -2.19 -17.98 11.21
CA ASP A 532 -0.76 -17.71 11.19
C ASP A 532 -0.09 -18.32 9.94
N HIS A 533 -0.52 -19.52 9.54
CA HIS A 533 -0.03 -20.19 8.34
C HIS A 533 -0.40 -19.39 7.08
N LEU A 534 -1.63 -18.85 7.04
CA LEU A 534 -2.08 -18.01 5.92
C LEU A 534 -1.25 -16.72 5.83
N ILE A 535 -0.94 -16.09 6.96
CA ILE A 535 -0.07 -14.91 6.99
C ILE A 535 1.32 -15.25 6.42
N ARG A 536 1.88 -16.41 6.80
CA ARG A 536 3.18 -16.87 6.26
C ARG A 536 3.13 -17.12 4.76
N CYS A 537 2.03 -17.70 4.24
CA CYS A 537 1.84 -17.88 2.78
C CYS A 537 1.92 -16.53 2.06
N GLY A 538 1.15 -15.55 2.55
CA GLY A 538 1.14 -14.20 1.96
C GLY A 538 2.51 -13.54 1.99
N ARG A 539 3.23 -13.65 3.12
CA ARG A 539 4.59 -13.10 3.24
C ARG A 539 5.55 -13.75 2.25
N ALA A 540 5.55 -15.10 2.17
CA ALA A 540 6.44 -15.83 1.27
C ALA A 540 6.18 -15.46 -0.20
N HIS A 541 4.90 -15.31 -0.57
CA HIS A 541 4.52 -14.86 -1.91
C HIS A 541 5.09 -13.47 -2.21
N VAL A 542 4.90 -12.51 -1.31
CA VAL A 542 5.38 -11.14 -1.49
C VAL A 542 6.91 -11.13 -1.62
N ASP A 543 7.62 -11.86 -0.75
CA ASP A 543 9.09 -11.95 -0.80
C ASP A 543 9.56 -12.45 -2.17
N ARG A 544 8.93 -13.51 -2.71
CA ARG A 544 9.27 -14.05 -4.04
C ARG A 544 9.00 -13.02 -5.14
N VAL A 545 7.81 -12.43 -5.15
CA VAL A 545 7.42 -11.43 -6.16
C VAL A 545 8.40 -10.24 -6.14
N VAL A 546 8.82 -9.82 -4.95
CA VAL A 546 9.77 -8.70 -4.77
C VAL A 546 11.14 -9.07 -5.32
N LEU A 547 11.66 -10.28 -5.00
CA LEU A 547 12.95 -10.73 -5.51
C LEU A 547 12.94 -10.82 -7.04
N GLU A 548 11.86 -11.36 -7.61
CA GLU A 548 11.68 -11.42 -9.07
C GLU A 548 11.65 -10.03 -9.70
N ALA A 549 10.89 -9.11 -9.11
CA ALA A 549 10.76 -7.74 -9.61
C ALA A 549 12.11 -7.01 -9.57
N PHE A 550 12.88 -7.18 -8.48
CA PHE A 550 14.21 -6.58 -8.34
C PHE A 550 15.17 -7.16 -9.42
N THR A 551 15.18 -8.48 -9.54
CA THR A 551 16.02 -9.17 -10.54
C THR A 551 15.71 -8.68 -11.97
N ALA A 552 14.42 -8.56 -12.29
CA ALA A 552 13.96 -8.05 -13.59
C ALA A 552 14.34 -6.58 -13.79
N GLY A 553 14.28 -5.79 -12.71
CA GLY A 553 14.65 -4.37 -12.74
C GLY A 553 16.14 -4.19 -13.04
N ILE A 554 16.98 -4.96 -12.39
CA ILE A 554 18.45 -4.95 -12.64
C ILE A 554 18.74 -5.28 -14.10
N ALA A 555 18.05 -6.28 -14.67
CA ALA A 555 18.26 -6.70 -16.05
C ALA A 555 17.90 -5.61 -17.09
N ARG A 556 17.14 -4.60 -16.67
CA ARG A 556 16.78 -3.46 -17.53
C ARG A 556 17.66 -2.22 -17.28
N CYS A 557 18.58 -2.30 -16.31
CA CYS A 557 19.49 -1.18 -16.02
C CYS A 557 20.53 -1.09 -17.15
N GLU A 558 20.62 0.09 -17.76
CA GLU A 558 21.51 0.32 -18.91
C GLU A 558 22.96 0.53 -18.49
N ASP A 559 23.18 1.10 -17.31
CA ASP A 559 24.51 1.36 -16.77
C ASP A 559 25.02 0.13 -16.02
N GLU A 560 26.17 -0.41 -16.44
CA GLU A 560 26.70 -1.66 -15.87
C GLU A 560 27.23 -1.49 -14.44
N GLU A 561 27.76 -0.31 -14.10
CA GLU A 561 28.25 -0.04 -12.74
C GLU A 561 27.07 0.02 -11.76
N ALA A 562 26.01 0.72 -12.13
CA ALA A 562 24.77 0.75 -11.35
C ALA A 562 24.14 -0.64 -11.25
N ALA A 563 24.10 -1.42 -12.35
CA ALA A 563 23.57 -2.79 -12.34
C ALA A 563 24.37 -3.68 -11.38
N ASN A 564 25.69 -3.54 -11.36
CA ASN A 564 26.55 -4.32 -10.44
C ASN A 564 26.27 -3.97 -8.98
N LEU A 565 26.15 -2.68 -8.67
CA LEU A 565 25.82 -2.23 -7.32
C LEU A 565 24.41 -2.74 -6.91
N LEU A 566 23.45 -2.66 -7.83
CA LEU A 566 22.08 -3.14 -7.56
C LEU A 566 22.05 -4.67 -7.37
N ARG A 567 22.94 -5.44 -8.04
CA ARG A 567 23.07 -6.89 -7.81
C ARG A 567 23.52 -7.17 -6.36
N GLN A 568 24.48 -6.40 -5.86
CA GLN A 568 24.93 -6.51 -4.46
C GLN A 568 23.80 -6.18 -3.47
N VAL A 569 23.06 -5.08 -3.73
CA VAL A 569 21.91 -4.68 -2.90
C VAL A 569 20.86 -5.80 -2.89
N CYS A 570 20.58 -6.39 -4.06
CA CYS A 570 19.62 -7.48 -4.20
C CYS A 570 20.06 -8.73 -3.42
N THR A 571 21.37 -9.04 -3.41
CA THR A 571 21.92 -10.14 -2.63
C THR A 571 21.74 -9.89 -1.12
N VAL A 572 21.97 -8.66 -0.66
CA VAL A 572 21.71 -8.29 0.75
C VAL A 572 20.22 -8.46 1.08
N TYR A 573 19.32 -8.04 0.18
CA TYR A 573 17.88 -8.27 0.34
C TYR A 573 17.58 -9.76 0.51
N ALA A 574 18.02 -10.59 -0.43
CA ALA A 574 17.73 -12.04 -0.43
C ALA A 574 18.28 -12.73 0.82
N LEU A 575 19.54 -12.46 1.18
CA LEU A 575 20.17 -13.06 2.37
C LEU A 575 19.45 -12.62 3.66
N SER A 576 19.02 -11.34 3.73
CA SER A 576 18.32 -10.86 4.93
C SER A 576 16.95 -11.53 5.10
N VAL A 577 16.25 -11.84 4.00
CA VAL A 577 14.98 -12.56 4.03
C VAL A 577 15.21 -14.03 4.45
N ILE A 578 16.26 -14.66 3.90
CA ILE A 578 16.63 -16.03 4.27
C ILE A 578 16.97 -16.08 5.78
N GLU A 579 17.76 -15.12 6.26
CA GLU A 579 18.15 -15.05 7.68
C GLU A 579 16.92 -14.88 8.60
N ASP A 580 15.98 -14.02 8.22
CA ASP A 580 14.76 -13.79 9.01
C ASP A 580 13.92 -15.07 9.16
N ASP A 581 13.94 -15.97 8.17
CA ASP A 581 13.12 -17.19 8.19
C ASP A 581 14.00 -18.47 8.22
N LEU A 582 15.22 -18.34 8.73
CA LEU A 582 16.23 -19.41 8.73
C LEU A 582 15.71 -20.67 9.44
N ALA A 583 14.98 -20.52 10.53
CA ALA A 583 14.39 -21.63 11.27
C ALA A 583 13.45 -22.45 10.37
N TRP A 584 12.66 -21.80 9.52
CA TRP A 584 11.78 -22.49 8.57
C TRP A 584 12.59 -23.30 7.57
N PHE A 585 13.61 -22.67 6.96
CA PHE A 585 14.46 -23.33 5.94
C PHE A 585 15.17 -24.57 6.53
N MET A 586 15.66 -24.47 7.76
CA MET A 586 16.31 -25.60 8.45
C MET A 586 15.32 -26.70 8.81
N ALA A 587 14.17 -26.34 9.38
CA ALA A 587 13.15 -27.30 9.81
C ALA A 587 12.60 -28.12 8.63
N HIS A 588 12.66 -27.59 7.42
CA HIS A 588 12.16 -28.25 6.22
C HIS A 588 13.31 -28.78 5.32
N ASN A 589 14.53 -28.86 5.85
CA ASN A 589 15.71 -29.40 5.19
C ASN A 589 16.06 -28.70 3.86
N ARG A 590 15.76 -27.39 3.78
CA ARG A 590 16.10 -26.56 2.61
C ARG A 590 17.49 -25.96 2.72
N ILE A 591 17.95 -25.75 3.95
CA ILE A 591 19.30 -25.23 4.26
C ILE A 591 19.87 -26.13 5.35
N SER A 592 21.08 -26.65 5.14
CA SER A 592 21.77 -27.46 6.16
C SER A 592 22.32 -26.59 7.29
N ASP A 593 22.68 -27.20 8.41
CA ASP A 593 23.30 -26.52 9.56
C ASP A 593 24.53 -25.71 9.15
N GLN A 594 25.34 -26.27 8.27
CA GLN A 594 26.57 -25.61 7.77
C GLN A 594 26.21 -24.35 6.96
N ARG A 595 25.26 -24.48 6.03
CA ARG A 595 24.80 -23.35 5.22
C ARG A 595 24.08 -22.31 6.08
N ALA A 596 23.36 -22.73 7.11
CA ALA A 596 22.67 -21.82 8.04
C ALA A 596 23.66 -20.90 8.76
N LYS A 597 24.77 -21.47 9.23
CA LYS A 597 25.86 -20.70 9.87
C LYS A 597 26.50 -19.74 8.87
N ALA A 598 26.62 -20.17 7.61
CA ALA A 598 27.20 -19.35 6.55
C ALA A 598 26.33 -18.15 6.16
N VAL A 599 25.00 -18.23 6.30
CA VAL A 599 24.09 -17.12 5.94
C VAL A 599 24.51 -15.83 6.65
N THR A 600 24.67 -15.88 7.97
CA THR A 600 25.05 -14.69 8.78
C THR A 600 26.43 -14.18 8.37
N GLN A 601 27.39 -15.09 8.14
CA GLN A 601 28.74 -14.70 7.73
C GLN A 601 28.73 -14.03 6.34
N LEU A 602 28.07 -14.65 5.36
CA LEU A 602 27.96 -14.10 4.00
C LEU A 602 27.25 -12.73 4.01
N LEU A 603 26.18 -12.61 4.80
CA LEU A 603 25.50 -11.32 4.93
C LEU A 603 26.47 -10.27 5.48
N ASN A 604 27.25 -10.58 6.53
CA ASN A 604 28.23 -9.64 7.10
C ASN A 604 29.30 -9.23 6.06
N GLU A 605 29.74 -10.17 5.23
CA GLU A 605 30.71 -9.90 4.15
C GLU A 605 30.09 -8.95 3.12
N GLN A 606 28.86 -9.23 2.68
CA GLN A 606 28.15 -8.38 1.72
C GLN A 606 27.89 -6.97 2.27
N LEU A 607 27.61 -6.85 3.57
CA LEU A 607 27.46 -5.54 4.21
C LEU A 607 28.78 -4.76 4.20
N ALA A 608 29.92 -5.43 4.45
CA ALA A 608 31.24 -4.79 4.39
C ALA A 608 31.55 -4.28 2.98
N GLU A 609 31.25 -5.10 1.97
CA GLU A 609 31.44 -4.74 0.55
C GLU A 609 30.54 -3.58 0.14
N LEU A 610 29.31 -3.50 0.68
CA LEU A 610 28.33 -2.49 0.34
C LEU A 610 28.59 -1.16 1.06
N ARG A 611 29.30 -1.18 2.20
CA ARG A 611 29.53 0.01 3.04
C ARG A 611 30.14 1.21 2.27
N PRO A 612 31.16 1.04 1.39
CA PRO A 612 31.72 2.18 0.64
C PRO A 612 30.68 2.90 -0.24
N HIS A 613 29.61 2.22 -0.64
CA HIS A 613 28.57 2.75 -1.51
C HIS A 613 27.37 3.34 -0.72
N LEU A 614 27.46 3.45 0.62
CA LEU A 614 26.32 3.91 1.43
C LEU A 614 25.80 5.28 0.96
N LEU A 615 26.69 6.24 0.68
CA LEU A 615 26.27 7.58 0.22
C LEU A 615 25.57 7.48 -1.15
N THR A 616 26.16 6.71 -2.09
CA THR A 616 25.56 6.48 -3.41
C THR A 616 24.15 5.91 -3.30
N LEU A 617 23.95 4.94 -2.39
CA LEU A 617 22.65 4.31 -2.19
C LEU A 617 21.64 5.29 -1.56
N VAL A 618 22.10 6.13 -0.64
CA VAL A 618 21.26 7.16 -0.01
C VAL A 618 20.81 8.20 -1.05
N GLU A 619 21.74 8.69 -1.86
CA GLU A 619 21.46 9.65 -2.93
C GLU A 619 20.58 9.06 -4.03
N GLY A 620 20.81 7.77 -4.34
CA GLY A 620 20.02 7.01 -5.33
C GLY A 620 18.54 6.91 -4.97
N LEU A 621 18.18 7.11 -3.70
CA LEU A 621 16.77 7.15 -3.28
C LEU A 621 16.04 8.41 -3.83
N GLY A 622 16.79 9.43 -4.27
CA GLY A 622 16.23 10.57 -4.97
C GLY A 622 15.48 11.57 -4.09
N VAL A 623 15.84 11.66 -2.81
CA VAL A 623 15.30 12.69 -1.92
C VAL A 623 16.25 13.90 -1.98
N PRO A 624 15.77 15.08 -2.42
CA PRO A 624 16.62 16.26 -2.42
C PRO A 624 17.08 16.60 -1.00
N GLU A 625 18.36 16.91 -0.84
CA GLU A 625 18.95 17.14 0.49
C GLU A 625 18.25 18.30 1.24
N GLU A 626 17.92 19.35 0.52
CA GLU A 626 17.22 20.53 1.04
C GLU A 626 15.81 20.20 1.58
N THR A 627 15.21 19.09 1.12
CA THR A 627 13.86 18.69 1.55
C THR A 627 13.88 17.69 2.72
N LEU A 628 15.07 17.23 3.15
CA LEU A 628 15.17 16.28 4.27
C LEU A 628 14.60 16.87 5.57
N GLY A 629 14.78 18.18 5.78
CA GLY A 629 14.23 18.88 6.94
C GLY A 629 14.76 18.36 8.27
N ALA A 630 16.04 17.96 8.31
CA ALA A 630 16.68 17.45 9.53
C ALA A 630 17.83 18.37 9.93
N ALA A 631 17.58 19.22 10.92
CA ALA A 631 18.53 20.24 11.38
C ALA A 631 19.89 19.66 11.78
N MET A 632 19.92 18.42 12.27
CA MET A 632 21.16 17.76 12.68
C MET A 632 22.15 17.51 11.53
N LEU A 633 21.66 17.49 10.28
CA LEU A 633 22.51 17.29 9.10
C LEU A 633 23.14 18.60 8.61
N LEU A 634 22.62 19.74 9.06
CA LEU A 634 23.07 21.07 8.64
C LEU A 634 24.09 21.71 9.62
N LYS A 635 24.22 21.11 10.81
CA LYS A 635 25.06 21.66 11.88
C LYS A 635 26.51 21.13 11.84
N GLN A 636 27.21 21.31 10.71
CA GLN A 636 28.64 21.01 10.62
C GLN A 636 29.44 22.27 10.23
#